data_402f7ea61616ce0108d78ebc9670e3d7
#
_entry.id   402f7ea61616ce0108d78ebc9670e3d7
#
_cell.length_a   1.000
_cell.length_b   1.000
_cell.length_c   1.000
_cell.angle_alpha   90.00
_cell.angle_beta   90.00
_cell.angle_gamma   90.00
#
_symmetry.space_group_name_H-M   'P 1'
#
loop_
_entity.id
_entity.type
_entity.pdbx_description
1 polymer ?
#
loop_
_entity_poly.entity_id
_entity_poly.type
_entity_poly.pdbx_seq_one_letter_code
_entity_poly.pdbx_strand_id
1 'polypeptide(L)'
;MIGLVRFLYLLALALWVGEVVCFSFIVAPAVFGVLGAARAGDVVGAIFPRYYALGTAAGAVALACALVLARRATAAGWWTGIVVALALGLAATLWAGRVVHPRAQRLRVAVQARGEAPAADPAFRRAHRTAVALNGVALLAGLVGLGLSAAALRQ
;
A
#
# COMPACT_ATOMS: atom_id res chain seq x y z
N MET A 1 14.67 19.62 16.02
CA MET A 1 13.66 18.55 16.21
C MET A 1 12.57 18.53 15.12
N ILE A 2 11.86 19.64 14.84
CA ILE A 2 10.78 19.66 13.84
C ILE A 2 11.26 19.34 12.41
N GLY A 3 12.46 19.77 12.02
CA GLY A 3 13.05 19.44 10.72
C GLY A 3 13.25 17.94 10.51
N LEU A 4 13.67 17.21 11.54
CA LEU A 4 13.81 15.76 11.48
C LEU A 4 12.44 15.08 11.31
N VAL A 5 11.40 15.56 12.01
CA VAL A 5 10.04 15.03 11.86
C VAL A 5 9.51 15.25 10.45
N ARG A 6 9.74 16.45 9.87
CA ARG A 6 9.38 16.72 8.46
C ARG A 6 10.12 15.82 7.49
N PHE A 7 11.43 15.63 7.70
CA PHE A 7 12.23 14.72 6.88
C PHE A 7 11.72 13.28 6.94
N LEU A 8 11.52 12.74 8.15
CA LEU A 8 10.99 11.38 8.33
C LEU A 8 9.59 11.21 7.73
N TYR A 9 8.75 12.24 7.86
CA TYR A 9 7.43 12.28 7.23
C TYR A 9 7.52 12.13 5.72
N LEU A 10 8.30 12.98 5.07
CA LEU A 10 8.44 12.98 3.61
C LEU A 10 9.11 11.71 3.11
N LEU A 11 10.14 11.23 3.81
CA LEU A 11 10.81 9.97 3.47
C LEU A 11 9.85 8.78 3.55
N ALA A 12 9.11 8.67 4.64
CA ALA A 12 8.15 7.58 4.83
C ALA A 12 7.04 7.62 3.77
N LEU A 13 6.54 8.82 3.46
CA LEU A 13 5.50 8.99 2.45
C LEU A 13 6.02 8.67 1.03
N ALA A 14 7.25 9.09 0.71
CA ALA A 14 7.90 8.76 -0.56
C ALA A 14 8.14 7.27 -0.71
N LEU A 15 8.61 6.60 0.35
CA LEU A 15 8.80 5.14 0.36
C LEU A 15 7.48 4.40 0.16
N TRP A 16 6.42 4.81 0.86
CA TRP A 16 5.12 4.16 0.76
C TRP A 16 4.49 4.30 -0.63
N VAL A 17 4.45 5.51 -1.17
CA VAL A 17 3.92 5.76 -2.52
C VAL A 17 4.81 5.10 -3.58
N GLY A 18 6.13 5.24 -3.45
CA GLY A 18 7.11 4.67 -4.38
C GLY A 18 7.05 3.15 -4.45
N GLU A 19 6.88 2.49 -3.30
CA GLU A 19 6.67 1.03 -3.22
C GLU A 19 5.45 0.58 -4.02
N VAL A 20 4.28 1.22 -3.79
CA VAL A 20 3.04 0.87 -4.49
C VAL A 20 3.16 1.12 -5.99
N VAL A 21 3.72 2.26 -6.40
CA VAL A 21 3.94 2.61 -7.80
C VAL A 21 4.91 1.63 -8.46
N CYS A 22 6.08 1.43 -7.87
CA CYS A 22 7.11 0.54 -8.41
C CYS A 22 6.57 -0.89 -8.58
N PHE A 23 5.92 -1.42 -7.54
CA PHE A 23 5.39 -2.77 -7.61
C PHE A 23 4.27 -2.90 -8.64
N SER A 24 3.30 -1.97 -8.66
CA SER A 24 2.11 -2.07 -9.51
C SER A 24 2.39 -1.84 -10.98
N PHE A 25 3.29 -0.90 -11.31
CA PHE A 25 3.52 -0.48 -12.70
C PHE A 25 4.81 -1.02 -13.31
N ILE A 26 5.75 -1.51 -12.51
CA ILE A 26 7.03 -2.03 -13.00
C ILE A 26 7.18 -3.51 -12.66
N VAL A 27 7.19 -3.86 -11.36
CA VAL A 27 7.56 -5.21 -10.93
C VAL A 27 6.51 -6.24 -11.35
N ALA A 28 5.24 -6.02 -11.03
CA ALA A 28 4.20 -6.99 -11.35
C ALA A 28 4.05 -7.21 -12.86
N PRO A 29 3.91 -6.18 -13.73
CA PRO A 29 3.84 -6.39 -15.17
C PRO A 29 5.07 -7.11 -15.74
N ALA A 30 6.28 -6.77 -15.30
CA ALA A 30 7.50 -7.43 -15.75
C ALA A 30 7.55 -8.91 -15.35
N VAL A 31 7.23 -9.22 -14.10
CA VAL A 31 7.22 -10.61 -13.60
C VAL A 31 6.18 -11.46 -14.34
N PHE A 32 4.96 -10.92 -14.55
CA PHE A 32 3.92 -11.63 -15.29
C PHE A 32 4.24 -11.78 -16.78
N GLY A 33 4.88 -10.79 -17.40
CA GLY A 33 5.31 -10.84 -18.80
C GLY A 33 6.39 -11.88 -19.07
N VAL A 34 7.34 -12.05 -18.14
CA VAL A 34 8.46 -12.98 -18.31
C VAL A 34 8.11 -14.42 -17.90
N LEU A 35 7.41 -14.60 -16.78
CA LEU A 35 7.21 -15.92 -16.17
C LEU A 35 5.86 -16.57 -16.51
N GLY A 36 4.91 -15.82 -17.06
CA GLY A 36 3.52 -16.26 -17.21
C GLY A 36 2.78 -16.38 -15.87
N ALA A 37 1.45 -16.50 -15.91
CA ALA A 37 0.59 -16.33 -14.73
C ALA A 37 0.86 -17.31 -13.57
N ALA A 38 1.21 -18.57 -13.87
CA ALA A 38 1.43 -19.59 -12.84
C ALA A 38 2.67 -19.28 -11.99
N ARG A 39 3.84 -19.17 -12.63
CA ARG A 39 5.11 -18.88 -11.95
C ARG A 39 5.18 -17.46 -11.38
N ALA A 40 4.67 -16.48 -12.13
CA ALA A 40 4.60 -15.09 -11.68
C ALA A 40 3.87 -14.96 -10.35
N GLY A 41 2.76 -15.65 -10.20
CA GLY A 41 2.02 -15.60 -8.95
C GLY A 41 2.76 -16.24 -7.76
N ASP A 42 3.66 -17.22 -7.95
CA ASP A 42 4.50 -17.76 -6.87
C ASP A 42 5.51 -16.72 -6.42
N VAL A 43 6.19 -16.07 -7.38
CA VAL A 43 7.16 -15.00 -7.12
C VAL A 43 6.50 -13.84 -6.41
N VAL A 44 5.39 -13.34 -6.95
CA VAL A 44 4.63 -12.22 -6.37
C VAL A 44 4.10 -12.59 -4.98
N GLY A 45 3.62 -13.82 -4.80
CA GLY A 45 3.18 -14.33 -3.49
C GLY A 45 4.29 -14.33 -2.44
N ALA A 46 5.54 -14.61 -2.82
CA ALA A 46 6.71 -14.55 -1.94
C ALA A 46 7.16 -13.12 -1.62
N ILE A 47 6.90 -12.16 -2.50
CA ILE A 47 7.25 -10.73 -2.30
C ILE A 47 6.25 -10.05 -1.35
N PHE A 48 4.96 -10.34 -1.47
CA PHE A 48 3.91 -9.61 -0.77
C PHE A 48 4.03 -9.51 0.76
N PRO A 49 4.50 -10.52 1.52
CA PRO A 49 4.68 -10.35 2.96
C PRO A 49 5.63 -9.20 3.31
N ARG A 50 6.74 -9.06 2.54
CA ARG A 50 7.71 -7.98 2.72
C ARG A 50 7.17 -6.64 2.22
N TYR A 51 6.48 -6.66 1.10
CA TYR A 51 5.78 -5.50 0.54
C TYR A 51 4.81 -4.91 1.57
N TYR A 52 3.88 -5.68 2.11
CA TYR A 52 2.93 -5.18 3.10
C TYR A 52 3.59 -4.80 4.44
N ALA A 53 4.69 -5.44 4.82
CA ALA A 53 5.46 -5.05 6.01
C ALA A 53 6.08 -3.65 5.82
N LEU A 54 6.72 -3.41 4.68
CA LEU A 54 7.33 -2.12 4.34
C LEU A 54 6.26 -1.02 4.26
N GLY A 55 5.17 -1.25 3.50
CA GLY A 55 4.07 -0.29 3.37
C GLY A 55 3.40 0.04 4.71
N THR A 56 3.22 -0.97 5.58
CA THR A 56 2.68 -0.76 6.93
C THR A 56 3.62 0.08 7.79
N ALA A 57 4.93 -0.22 7.78
CA ALA A 57 5.91 0.53 8.54
C ALA A 57 6.02 1.98 8.06
N ALA A 58 6.13 2.19 6.74
CA ALA A 58 6.20 3.51 6.15
C ALA A 58 4.91 4.32 6.41
N GLY A 59 3.73 3.71 6.19
CA GLY A 59 2.45 4.36 6.48
C GLY A 59 2.27 4.73 7.95
N ALA A 60 2.69 3.87 8.88
CA ALA A 60 2.64 4.15 10.32
C ALA A 60 3.58 5.31 10.71
N VAL A 61 4.81 5.33 10.18
CA VAL A 61 5.75 6.44 10.42
C VAL A 61 5.21 7.74 9.84
N ALA A 62 4.70 7.71 8.60
CA ALA A 62 4.11 8.89 7.97
C ALA A 62 2.94 9.44 8.79
N LEU A 63 2.02 8.58 9.23
CA LEU A 63 0.87 8.98 10.06
C LEU A 63 1.31 9.53 11.42
N ALA A 64 2.24 8.88 12.11
CA ALA A 64 2.76 9.35 13.38
C ALA A 64 3.41 10.74 13.26
N CYS A 65 4.25 10.94 12.24
CA CYS A 65 4.86 12.23 11.96
C CYS A 65 3.81 13.30 11.60
N ALA A 66 2.80 12.95 10.78
CA ALA A 66 1.71 13.86 10.42
C ALA A 66 0.92 14.31 11.65
N LEU A 67 0.64 13.42 12.60
CA LEU A 67 -0.02 13.77 13.88
C LEU A 67 0.81 14.74 14.72
N VAL A 68 2.14 14.56 14.76
CA VAL A 68 3.04 15.50 15.46
C VAL A 68 3.04 16.87 14.78
N LEU A 69 3.08 16.90 13.45
CA LEU A 69 3.07 18.14 12.67
C LEU A 69 1.72 18.86 12.79
N ALA A 70 0.62 18.13 12.75
CA ALA A 70 -0.73 18.67 12.90
C ALA A 70 -0.94 19.40 14.25
N ARG A 71 -0.38 18.86 15.33
CA ARG A 71 -0.49 19.48 16.67
C ARG A 71 0.26 20.80 16.80
N ARG A 72 1.16 21.11 15.87
CA ARG A 72 2.01 22.31 15.89
C ARG A 72 1.65 23.30 14.79
N ALA A 73 0.76 22.91 13.88
CA ALA A 73 0.37 23.74 12.75
C ALA A 73 -0.68 24.77 13.13
N THR A 74 -0.52 26.00 12.62
CA THR A 74 -1.53 27.06 12.71
C THR A 74 -2.69 26.82 11.75
N ALA A 75 -2.45 26.16 10.61
CA ALA A 75 -3.43 25.81 9.59
C ALA A 75 -3.97 24.38 9.78
N ALA A 76 -4.82 24.19 10.76
CA ALA A 76 -5.32 22.86 11.18
C ALA A 76 -6.04 22.08 10.04
N GLY A 77 -6.71 22.76 9.11
CA GLY A 77 -7.55 22.11 8.09
C GLY A 77 -6.77 21.19 7.15
N TRP A 78 -5.64 21.62 6.64
CA TRP A 78 -4.78 20.81 5.74
C TRP A 78 -4.26 19.55 6.43
N TRP A 79 -3.79 19.68 7.66
CA TRP A 79 -3.27 18.56 8.42
C TRP A 79 -4.33 17.55 8.82
N THR A 80 -5.55 17.99 9.09
CA THR A 80 -6.67 17.07 9.32
C THR A 80 -6.94 16.20 8.08
N GLY A 81 -6.98 16.80 6.90
CA GLY A 81 -7.13 16.07 5.63
C GLY A 81 -6.00 15.05 5.41
N ILE A 82 -4.74 15.45 5.68
CA ILE A 82 -3.57 14.56 5.58
C ILE A 82 -3.72 13.37 6.53
N VAL A 83 -3.99 13.61 7.80
CA VAL A 83 -4.12 12.55 8.82
C VAL A 83 -5.21 11.56 8.45
N VAL A 84 -6.39 12.06 8.03
CA VAL A 84 -7.49 11.20 7.60
C VAL A 84 -7.10 10.35 6.38
N ALA A 85 -6.51 10.97 5.35
CA ALA A 85 -6.07 10.24 4.17
C ALA A 85 -5.07 9.14 4.52
N LEU A 86 -4.02 9.46 5.30
CA LEU A 86 -3.01 8.49 5.71
C LEU A 86 -3.56 7.38 6.59
N ALA A 87 -4.50 7.68 7.49
CA ALA A 87 -5.16 6.68 8.32
C ALA A 87 -5.98 5.69 7.48
N LEU A 88 -6.74 6.18 6.49
CA LEU A 88 -7.49 5.34 5.55
C LEU A 88 -6.56 4.47 4.69
N GLY A 89 -5.49 5.04 4.15
CA GLY A 89 -4.50 4.30 3.38
C GLY A 89 -3.80 3.22 4.19
N LEU A 90 -3.40 3.52 5.43
CA LEU A 90 -2.78 2.55 6.34
C LEU A 90 -3.75 1.43 6.72
N ALA A 91 -5.01 1.76 6.99
CA ALA A 91 -6.05 0.76 7.25
C ALA A 91 -6.25 -0.17 6.03
N ALA A 92 -6.27 0.38 4.82
CA ALA A 92 -6.35 -0.41 3.58
C ALA A 92 -5.14 -1.33 3.42
N THR A 93 -3.91 -0.84 3.66
CA THR A 93 -2.67 -1.62 3.59
C THR A 93 -2.67 -2.77 4.61
N LEU A 94 -3.05 -2.48 5.85
CA LEU A 94 -3.16 -3.48 6.92
C LEU A 94 -4.19 -4.56 6.58
N TRP A 95 -5.35 -4.16 6.11
CA TRP A 95 -6.41 -5.10 5.72
C TRP A 95 -5.98 -5.97 4.54
N ALA A 96 -5.37 -5.36 3.52
CA ALA A 96 -4.85 -6.08 2.36
C ALA A 96 -3.79 -7.12 2.78
N GLY A 97 -2.82 -6.74 3.61
CA GLY A 97 -1.72 -7.60 4.01
C GLY A 97 -2.10 -8.69 5.00
N ARG A 98 -2.98 -8.40 5.97
CA ARG A 98 -3.30 -9.34 7.07
C ARG A 98 -4.51 -10.21 6.81
N VAL A 99 -5.43 -9.77 5.96
CA VAL A 99 -6.70 -10.48 5.71
C VAL A 99 -6.79 -10.96 4.27
N VAL A 100 -6.67 -10.05 3.31
CA VAL A 100 -6.97 -10.36 1.91
C VAL A 100 -5.85 -11.20 1.28
N HIS A 101 -4.59 -10.83 1.47
CA HIS A 101 -3.46 -11.55 0.91
C HIS A 101 -3.37 -13.01 1.41
N PRO A 102 -3.42 -13.32 2.73
CA PRO A 102 -3.41 -14.70 3.20
C PRO A 102 -4.60 -15.53 2.68
N ARG A 103 -5.77 -14.89 2.53
CA ARG A 103 -6.94 -15.55 1.94
C ARG A 103 -6.71 -15.89 0.46
N ALA A 104 -6.20 -14.93 -0.31
CA ALA A 104 -5.90 -15.13 -1.73
C ALA A 104 -4.87 -16.26 -1.93
N GLN A 105 -3.82 -16.31 -1.09
CA GLN A 105 -2.81 -17.36 -1.14
C GLN A 105 -3.39 -18.74 -0.82
N ARG A 106 -4.22 -18.86 0.21
CA ARG A 106 -4.90 -20.14 0.52
C ARG A 106 -5.79 -20.62 -0.63
N LEU A 107 -6.56 -19.72 -1.22
CA LEU A 107 -7.39 -20.04 -2.39
C LEU A 107 -6.53 -20.47 -3.58
N ARG A 108 -5.43 -19.78 -3.83
CA ARG A 108 -4.51 -20.11 -4.90
C ARG A 108 -3.96 -21.53 -4.75
N VAL A 109 -3.41 -21.87 -3.57
CA VAL A 109 -2.85 -23.20 -3.29
C VAL A 109 -3.94 -24.28 -3.46
N ALA A 110 -5.15 -24.05 -2.94
CA ALA A 110 -6.25 -25.00 -3.05
C ALA A 110 -6.68 -25.22 -4.52
N VAL A 111 -6.69 -24.17 -5.35
CA VAL A 111 -7.05 -24.29 -6.77
C VAL A 111 -5.95 -25.01 -7.54
N GLN A 112 -4.68 -24.68 -7.30
CA GLN A 112 -3.55 -25.36 -7.92
C GLN A 112 -3.47 -26.86 -7.56
N ALA A 113 -3.82 -27.23 -6.32
CA ALA A 113 -3.89 -28.64 -5.91
C ALA A 113 -4.95 -29.46 -6.69
N ARG A 114 -5.95 -28.80 -7.26
CA ARG A 114 -6.95 -29.43 -8.16
C ARG A 114 -6.52 -29.45 -9.64
N GLY A 115 -5.31 -28.96 -9.95
CA GLY A 115 -4.84 -28.83 -11.33
C GLY A 115 -5.48 -27.68 -12.12
N GLU A 116 -6.20 -26.78 -11.44
CA GLU A 116 -6.92 -25.68 -12.06
C GLU A 116 -6.08 -24.39 -12.06
N ALA A 117 -6.33 -23.49 -13.02
CA ALA A 117 -5.72 -22.17 -13.04
C ALA A 117 -6.40 -21.26 -12.01
N PRO A 118 -5.66 -20.61 -11.08
CA PRO A 118 -6.25 -19.72 -10.07
C PRO A 118 -7.10 -18.59 -10.67
N ALA A 119 -6.73 -18.11 -11.86
CA ALA A 119 -7.49 -17.07 -12.57
C ALA A 119 -8.90 -17.54 -13.01
N ALA A 120 -9.15 -18.85 -13.11
CA ALA A 120 -10.47 -19.40 -13.44
C ALA A 120 -11.41 -19.43 -12.23
N ASP A 121 -10.86 -19.48 -11.00
CA ASP A 121 -11.65 -19.58 -9.77
C ASP A 121 -12.29 -18.24 -9.38
N PRO A 122 -13.63 -18.18 -9.20
CA PRO A 122 -14.32 -16.92 -8.86
C PRO A 122 -13.93 -16.36 -7.48
N ALA A 123 -13.65 -17.21 -6.49
CA ALA A 123 -13.30 -16.77 -5.15
C ALA A 123 -11.89 -16.15 -5.13
N PHE A 124 -10.94 -16.77 -5.84
CA PHE A 124 -9.61 -16.17 -6.03
C PHE A 124 -9.68 -14.83 -6.76
N ARG A 125 -10.45 -14.73 -7.85
CA ARG A 125 -10.62 -13.46 -8.57
C ARG A 125 -11.19 -12.35 -7.70
N ARG A 126 -12.18 -12.66 -6.84
CA ARG A 126 -12.72 -11.67 -5.88
C ARG A 126 -11.66 -11.21 -4.89
N ALA A 127 -10.94 -12.15 -4.28
CA ALA A 127 -9.86 -11.81 -3.33
C ALA A 127 -8.77 -10.96 -4.00
N HIS A 128 -8.36 -11.32 -5.21
CA HIS A 128 -7.38 -10.55 -5.98
C HIS A 128 -7.87 -9.13 -6.31
N ARG A 129 -9.11 -8.98 -6.81
CA ARG A 129 -9.70 -7.65 -7.07
C ARG A 129 -9.75 -6.79 -5.80
N THR A 130 -10.11 -7.38 -4.67
CA THR A 130 -10.12 -6.67 -3.39
C THR A 130 -8.73 -6.20 -3.01
N ALA A 131 -7.69 -7.03 -3.18
CA ALA A 131 -6.30 -6.64 -2.93
C ALA A 131 -5.87 -5.47 -3.82
N VAL A 132 -6.19 -5.54 -5.12
CA VAL A 132 -5.88 -4.46 -6.08
C VAL A 132 -6.61 -3.16 -5.71
N ALA A 133 -7.89 -3.23 -5.36
CA ALA A 133 -8.66 -2.06 -4.94
C ALA A 133 -8.09 -1.41 -3.67
N LEU A 134 -7.70 -2.21 -2.67
CA LEU A 134 -7.09 -1.71 -1.44
C LEU A 134 -5.72 -1.07 -1.68
N ASN A 135 -4.90 -1.63 -2.58
CA ASN A 135 -3.66 -0.99 -3.01
C ASN A 135 -3.93 0.34 -3.74
N GLY A 136 -4.98 0.40 -4.55
CA GLY A 136 -5.44 1.65 -5.17
C GLY A 136 -5.83 2.70 -4.13
N VAL A 137 -6.57 2.31 -3.09
CA VAL A 137 -6.91 3.21 -1.96
C VAL A 137 -5.65 3.69 -1.24
N ALA A 138 -4.70 2.81 -0.96
CA ALA A 138 -3.44 3.17 -0.31
C ALA A 138 -2.63 4.16 -1.17
N LEU A 139 -2.55 3.93 -2.49
CA LEU A 139 -1.89 4.83 -3.42
C LEU A 139 -2.55 6.21 -3.46
N LEU A 140 -3.87 6.26 -3.64
CA LEU A 140 -4.62 7.51 -3.67
C LEU A 140 -4.48 8.29 -2.36
N ALA A 141 -4.56 7.61 -1.22
CA ALA A 141 -4.35 8.21 0.09
C ALA A 141 -2.95 8.82 0.23
N GLY A 142 -1.92 8.10 -0.24
CA GLY A 142 -0.55 8.59 -0.27
C GLY A 142 -0.37 9.81 -1.18
N LEU A 143 -0.96 9.79 -2.38
CA LEU A 143 -0.91 10.92 -3.32
C LEU A 143 -1.67 12.14 -2.79
N VAL A 144 -2.84 11.95 -2.18
CA VAL A 144 -3.58 13.03 -1.50
C VAL A 144 -2.74 13.59 -0.35
N GLY A 145 -2.12 12.72 0.46
CA GLY A 145 -1.18 13.12 1.51
C GLY A 145 -0.04 13.99 0.98
N LEU A 146 0.60 13.59 -0.12
CA LEU A 146 1.66 14.36 -0.78
C LEU A 146 1.15 15.72 -1.30
N GLY A 147 0.02 15.72 -2.01
CA GLY A 147 -0.56 16.95 -2.57
C GLY A 147 -0.92 17.98 -1.48
N LEU A 148 -1.61 17.54 -0.42
CA LEU A 148 -1.95 18.41 0.71
C LEU A 148 -0.72 18.87 1.47
N SER A 149 0.33 18.03 1.57
CA SER A 149 1.61 18.41 2.20
C SER A 149 2.33 19.52 1.46
N ALA A 150 2.25 19.55 0.15
CA ALA A 150 2.83 20.62 -0.65
C ALA A 150 2.23 21.98 -0.33
N ALA A 151 0.95 22.04 0.07
CA ALA A 151 0.30 23.26 0.55
C ALA A 151 0.60 23.54 2.02
N ALA A 152 0.51 22.52 2.89
CA ALA A 152 0.66 22.66 4.34
C ALA A 152 2.09 23.03 4.81
N LEU A 153 3.12 22.58 4.09
CA LEU A 153 4.53 22.84 4.44
C LEU A 153 5.04 24.23 4.00
N ARG A 154 4.27 24.95 3.20
CA ARG A 154 4.58 26.33 2.77
C ARG A 154 4.13 27.39 3.78
N GLN A 155 3.30 27.03 4.74
CA GLN A 155 2.77 27.89 5.80
C GLN A 155 3.56 27.71 7.10
#